data_0c7fb4a1980dd43ab410ef2b15602ad5
#
_entry.id   0c7fb4a1980dd43ab410ef2b15602ad5
#
_cell.length_a   1.000
_cell.length_b   1.000
_cell.length_c   1.000
_cell.angle_alpha   90.00
_cell.angle_beta   90.00
_cell.angle_gamma   90.00
#
_symmetry.space_group_name_H-M   'P 1'
#
loop_
_entity.id
_entity.type
_entity.pdbx_description
1 polymer ?
#
loop_
_entity_poly.entity_id
_entity_poly.type
_entity_poly.pdbx_seq_one_letter_code
_entity_poly.pdbx_strand_id
1 'polypeptide(L)'
;MRIRAALLLCPLALALHAPMARADTRVQSLDQVPGAIKTQDARKMYDSQMSGAPRPDGLGAQLPPGFSDAFLLRQLAPGQNPKRLLVAGAKAWPQRPGSYVALVCLATSAERAERLKQFGGGDCANLSRDQDKNEVWVGVFESAPGAAPRLVARTETPVTAPTDWSDTDIDPPMDLAMQDAGAPMLSTPESWKRFDLAPYRISPDATAFGLRAGWSEGYAGGGADFEALYLFRIEGAALELVFAQPMSFVKSIAGDWNPDGTRQHDESDASNALVMLPGKTGGYFDIQLRQQGGKWKRTFKWSTQKRAYE
;
A
#
# COMPACT_ATOMS: atom_id res chain seq x y z
N MET A 1 24.30 5.31 -83.29
CA MET A 1 23.62 4.84 -82.12
C MET A 1 23.84 5.85 -80.98
N ARG A 2 22.83 6.66 -80.66
CA ARG A 2 22.94 7.82 -79.74
C ARG A 2 22.30 7.40 -78.44
N ILE A 3 23.10 7.32 -77.36
CA ILE A 3 22.66 7.03 -76.00
C ILE A 3 22.30 8.36 -75.33
N ARG A 4 21.04 8.55 -74.98
CA ARG A 4 20.58 9.68 -74.16
C ARG A 4 20.71 9.31 -72.69
N ALA A 5 21.52 10.06 -71.96
CA ALA A 5 21.58 10.01 -70.50
C ALA A 5 20.45 10.86 -69.92
N ALA A 6 19.57 10.26 -69.13
CA ALA A 6 18.55 10.97 -68.35
C ALA A 6 19.10 11.26 -66.94
N LEU A 7 19.25 12.52 -66.62
CA LEU A 7 19.55 13.01 -65.27
C LEU A 7 18.25 12.95 -64.44
N LEU A 8 18.23 12.10 -63.40
CA LEU A 8 17.23 12.10 -62.32
C LEU A 8 17.63 13.14 -61.27
N LEU A 9 16.91 14.24 -61.20
CA LEU A 9 16.98 15.18 -60.06
C LEU A 9 16.16 14.61 -58.91
N CYS A 10 16.84 14.27 -57.81
CA CYS A 10 16.24 13.90 -56.54
C CYS A 10 16.00 15.19 -55.72
N PRO A 11 14.77 15.51 -55.27
CA PRO A 11 14.55 16.65 -54.40
C PRO A 11 14.97 16.29 -52.97
N LEU A 12 15.96 17.04 -52.47
CA LEU A 12 16.44 17.01 -51.09
C LEU A 12 15.35 17.65 -50.21
N ALA A 13 14.54 16.81 -49.54
CA ALA A 13 13.59 17.26 -48.51
C ALA A 13 14.37 17.68 -47.25
N LEU A 14 14.59 18.99 -47.06
CA LEU A 14 15.04 19.52 -45.77
C LEU A 14 13.92 19.30 -44.73
N ALA A 15 14.07 18.29 -43.88
CA ALA A 15 13.27 18.16 -42.69
C ALA A 15 13.69 19.26 -41.70
N LEU A 16 12.87 20.29 -41.58
CA LEU A 16 12.97 21.28 -40.49
C LEU A 16 12.67 20.56 -39.16
N HIS A 17 13.73 20.18 -38.46
CA HIS A 17 13.61 19.80 -37.06
C HIS A 17 13.38 21.07 -36.25
N ALA A 18 12.12 21.37 -35.93
CA ALA A 18 11.81 22.35 -34.90
C ALA A 18 12.39 21.84 -33.56
N PRO A 19 13.22 22.65 -32.88
CA PRO A 19 13.62 22.26 -31.51
C PRO A 19 12.37 22.22 -30.66
N MET A 20 12.05 21.04 -30.10
CA MET A 20 11.08 20.98 -29.02
C MET A 20 11.66 21.79 -27.86
N ALA A 21 11.13 22.99 -27.68
CA ALA A 21 11.42 23.79 -26.51
C ALA A 21 10.89 22.99 -25.28
N ARG A 22 11.79 22.27 -24.59
CA ARG A 22 11.53 21.80 -23.25
C ARG A 22 11.40 23.06 -22.39
N ALA A 23 10.19 23.34 -21.92
CA ALA A 23 9.98 24.40 -20.97
C ALA A 23 10.55 23.93 -19.63
N ASP A 24 11.82 24.27 -19.37
CA ASP A 24 12.41 24.17 -18.05
C ASP A 24 11.63 25.09 -17.11
N THR A 25 10.83 24.49 -16.23
CA THR A 25 10.08 25.25 -15.24
C THR A 25 10.97 25.40 -14.00
N ARG A 26 11.78 26.45 -13.96
CA ARG A 26 12.54 26.83 -12.77
C ARG A 26 11.65 27.60 -11.83
N VAL A 27 11.61 27.18 -10.56
CA VAL A 27 10.99 27.93 -9.46
C VAL A 27 12.07 28.45 -8.55
N GLN A 28 11.99 29.72 -8.17
CA GLN A 28 12.96 30.39 -7.28
C GLN A 28 12.45 30.50 -5.85
N SER A 29 11.15 30.20 -5.63
CA SER A 29 10.48 30.30 -4.34
C SER A 29 9.31 29.32 -4.25
N LEU A 30 8.90 28.95 -3.04
CA LEU A 30 7.82 27.97 -2.82
C LEU A 30 6.46 28.42 -3.36
N ASP A 31 6.19 29.73 -3.41
CA ASP A 31 4.95 30.28 -3.94
C ASP A 31 4.82 30.11 -5.46
N GLN A 32 5.92 29.88 -6.18
CA GLN A 32 5.94 29.61 -7.61
C GLN A 32 5.70 28.12 -7.93
N VAL A 33 5.93 27.23 -6.98
CA VAL A 33 5.77 25.77 -7.19
C VAL A 33 4.38 25.39 -7.68
N PRO A 34 3.25 25.91 -7.15
CA PRO A 34 1.93 25.59 -7.66
C PRO A 34 1.73 25.87 -9.16
N GLY A 35 2.35 26.94 -9.68
CA GLY A 35 2.31 27.28 -11.10
C GLY A 35 3.14 26.36 -11.99
N ALA A 36 4.16 25.71 -11.42
CA ALA A 36 5.06 24.80 -12.10
C ALA A 36 4.51 23.37 -12.24
N ILE A 37 3.59 22.97 -11.36
CA ILE A 37 3.03 21.61 -11.33
C ILE A 37 2.11 21.38 -12.53
N LYS A 38 2.46 20.40 -13.36
CA LYS A 38 1.77 20.11 -14.62
C LYS A 38 0.72 19.00 -14.51
N THR A 39 0.85 18.08 -13.57
CA THR A 39 -0.07 16.95 -13.42
C THR A 39 -1.03 17.15 -12.24
N GLN A 40 -2.24 16.62 -12.38
CA GLN A 40 -3.26 16.71 -11.33
C GLN A 40 -2.85 15.96 -10.05
N ASP A 41 -2.15 14.86 -10.18
CA ASP A 41 -1.72 14.06 -9.02
C ASP A 41 -0.55 14.72 -8.29
N ALA A 42 0.42 15.29 -9.00
CA ALA A 42 1.45 16.12 -8.39
C ALA A 42 0.85 17.36 -7.70
N ARG A 43 -0.21 17.96 -8.26
CA ARG A 43 -0.95 19.04 -7.61
C ARG A 43 -1.60 18.60 -6.31
N LYS A 44 -2.32 17.47 -6.33
CA LYS A 44 -2.94 16.90 -5.11
C LYS A 44 -1.89 16.61 -4.03
N MET A 45 -0.75 16.03 -4.43
CA MET A 45 0.36 15.76 -3.50
C MET A 45 0.90 17.05 -2.90
N TYR A 46 1.19 18.06 -3.73
CA TYR A 46 1.64 19.37 -3.25
C TYR A 46 0.63 20.00 -2.28
N ASP A 47 -0.64 20.05 -2.67
CA ASP A 47 -1.70 20.63 -1.84
C ASP A 47 -1.84 19.88 -0.52
N SER A 48 -1.72 18.55 -0.50
CA SER A 48 -1.76 17.76 0.73
C SER A 48 -0.55 18.02 1.64
N GLN A 49 0.62 18.26 1.09
CA GLN A 49 1.85 18.54 1.87
C GLN A 49 1.90 19.98 2.37
N MET A 50 1.43 20.94 1.57
CA MET A 50 1.55 22.37 1.86
C MET A 50 0.36 22.97 2.60
N SER A 51 -0.81 22.32 2.54
CA SER A 51 -2.03 22.82 3.18
C SER A 51 -2.00 22.75 4.70
N GLY A 52 -1.06 22.02 5.30
CA GLY A 52 -1.09 21.69 6.73
C GLY A 52 -2.30 20.85 7.13
N ALA A 53 -3.07 20.33 6.14
CA ALA A 53 -4.19 19.45 6.42
C ALA A 53 -3.70 18.19 7.16
N PRO A 54 -4.43 17.72 8.16
CA PRO A 54 -4.11 16.46 8.83
C PRO A 54 -3.99 15.34 7.80
N ARG A 55 -3.00 14.49 7.95
CA ARG A 55 -2.92 13.28 7.13
C ARG A 55 -4.22 12.49 7.27
N PRO A 56 -4.70 11.84 6.17
CA PRO A 56 -5.87 10.98 6.26
C PRO A 56 -5.70 9.95 7.38
N ASP A 57 -6.68 9.87 8.28
CA ASP A 57 -6.70 8.87 9.35
C ASP A 57 -6.96 7.47 8.77
N GLY A 58 -5.93 6.89 8.20
CA GLY A 58 -6.00 5.59 7.52
C GLY A 58 -6.36 4.45 8.46
N LEU A 59 -5.84 4.49 9.68
CA LEU A 59 -6.03 3.43 10.68
C LEU A 59 -7.20 3.71 11.64
N GLY A 60 -7.85 4.89 11.58
CA GLY A 60 -8.94 5.22 12.48
C GLY A 60 -8.48 5.54 13.90
N ALA A 61 -7.33 6.23 14.03
CA ALA A 61 -6.80 6.64 15.32
C ALA A 61 -7.68 7.68 16.03
N GLN A 62 -8.51 8.42 15.28
CA GLN A 62 -9.64 9.17 15.82
C GLN A 62 -10.76 8.19 16.17
N LEU A 63 -10.68 7.61 17.37
CA LEU A 63 -11.54 6.52 17.79
C LEU A 63 -13.03 6.92 17.84
N PRO A 64 -13.94 6.06 17.34
CA PRO A 64 -15.39 6.25 17.48
C PRO A 64 -15.84 6.25 18.96
N PRO A 65 -17.01 6.81 19.28
CA PRO A 65 -17.57 6.77 20.62
C PRO A 65 -17.63 5.34 21.18
N GLY A 66 -17.25 5.20 22.45
CA GLY A 66 -17.20 3.90 23.16
C GLY A 66 -15.88 3.14 23.01
N PHE A 67 -15.01 3.56 22.09
CA PHE A 67 -13.66 2.99 21.96
C PHE A 67 -12.62 3.86 22.69
N SER A 68 -11.58 3.22 23.20
CA SER A 68 -10.38 3.87 23.71
C SER A 68 -9.17 2.97 23.50
N ASP A 69 -7.98 3.53 23.49
CA ASP A 69 -6.71 2.80 23.37
C ASP A 69 -6.62 1.64 24.37
N ALA A 70 -6.92 1.93 25.64
CA ALA A 70 -6.88 0.93 26.70
C ALA A 70 -7.93 -0.16 26.49
N PHE A 71 -9.10 0.18 25.99
CA PHE A 71 -10.14 -0.80 25.66
C PHE A 71 -9.67 -1.70 24.51
N LEU A 72 -9.24 -1.13 23.40
CA LEU A 72 -8.80 -1.89 22.24
C LEU A 72 -7.61 -2.78 22.56
N LEU A 73 -6.60 -2.26 23.26
CA LEU A 73 -5.45 -3.06 23.69
C LEU A 73 -5.86 -4.27 24.52
N ARG A 74 -6.72 -4.05 25.51
CA ARG A 74 -7.18 -5.14 26.39
C ARG A 74 -7.97 -6.20 25.64
N GLN A 75 -8.75 -5.81 24.63
CA GLN A 75 -9.59 -6.73 23.86
C GLN A 75 -8.80 -7.47 22.78
N LEU A 76 -7.92 -6.77 22.05
CA LEU A 76 -7.21 -7.34 20.90
C LEU A 76 -5.91 -8.05 21.29
N ALA A 77 -5.16 -7.48 22.23
CA ALA A 77 -3.86 -8.00 22.65
C ALA A 77 -3.79 -8.13 24.19
N PRO A 78 -4.59 -9.03 24.78
CA PRO A 78 -4.68 -9.17 26.23
C PRO A 78 -3.32 -9.54 26.84
N GLY A 79 -3.02 -8.94 28.01
CA GLY A 79 -1.76 -9.18 28.72
C GLY A 79 -0.55 -8.42 28.18
N GLN A 80 -0.68 -7.70 27.07
CA GLN A 80 0.41 -6.88 26.53
C GLN A 80 0.63 -5.60 27.35
N ASN A 81 1.89 -5.18 27.45
CA ASN A 81 2.26 -3.96 28.17
C ASN A 81 1.74 -2.70 27.43
N PRO A 82 0.91 -1.86 28.08
CA PRO A 82 0.36 -0.66 27.45
C PRO A 82 1.43 0.34 26.96
N LYS A 83 2.60 0.36 27.56
CA LYS A 83 3.70 1.22 27.15
C LYS A 83 4.26 0.88 25.77
N ARG A 84 3.97 -0.32 25.25
CA ARG A 84 4.36 -0.75 23.90
C ARG A 84 3.42 -0.20 22.82
N LEU A 85 2.24 0.33 23.18
CA LEU A 85 1.25 0.80 22.22
C LEU A 85 1.78 1.99 21.41
N LEU A 86 1.77 1.87 20.09
CA LEU A 86 2.07 2.93 19.12
C LEU A 86 0.78 3.60 18.65
N VAL A 87 -0.15 2.79 18.14
CA VAL A 87 -1.45 3.26 17.68
C VAL A 87 -2.53 2.24 17.99
N ALA A 88 -3.71 2.71 18.36
CA ALA A 88 -4.95 1.97 18.33
C ALA A 88 -5.88 2.66 17.36
N GLY A 89 -6.62 1.89 16.58
CA GLY A 89 -7.51 2.46 15.57
C GLY A 89 -8.78 1.63 15.39
N ALA A 90 -9.87 2.31 15.01
CA ALA A 90 -11.14 1.67 14.70
C ALA A 90 -11.90 2.45 13.63
N LYS A 91 -12.51 1.74 12.68
CA LYS A 91 -13.37 2.32 11.64
C LYS A 91 -14.65 1.53 11.49
N ALA A 92 -15.76 2.24 11.26
CA ALA A 92 -17.02 1.60 10.90
C ALA A 92 -16.84 0.75 9.63
N TRP A 93 -17.39 -0.45 9.62
CA TRP A 93 -17.34 -1.36 8.49
C TRP A 93 -18.63 -1.24 7.66
N PRO A 94 -18.61 -0.55 6.51
CA PRO A 94 -19.82 -0.24 5.75
C PRO A 94 -20.60 -1.48 5.29
N GLN A 95 -19.88 -2.59 4.99
CA GLN A 95 -20.48 -3.84 4.53
C GLN A 95 -21.10 -4.69 5.65
N ARG A 96 -20.89 -4.28 6.91
CA ARG A 96 -21.51 -4.90 8.09
C ARG A 96 -21.99 -3.81 9.05
N PRO A 97 -23.18 -3.24 8.81
CA PRO A 97 -23.72 -2.14 9.62
C PRO A 97 -23.71 -2.44 11.12
N GLY A 98 -23.34 -1.46 11.94
CA GLY A 98 -23.16 -1.63 13.38
C GLY A 98 -21.86 -2.34 13.79
N SER A 99 -21.02 -2.70 12.82
CA SER A 99 -19.70 -3.29 13.11
C SER A 99 -18.56 -2.31 12.83
N TYR A 100 -17.45 -2.54 13.53
CA TYR A 100 -16.22 -1.79 13.42
C TYR A 100 -15.05 -2.76 13.24
N VAL A 101 -14.17 -2.47 12.30
CA VAL A 101 -12.85 -3.09 12.24
C VAL A 101 -11.91 -2.28 13.12
N ALA A 102 -11.03 -2.93 13.85
CA ALA A 102 -10.11 -2.27 14.75
C ALA A 102 -8.75 -2.95 14.75
N LEU A 103 -7.72 -2.21 15.13
CA LEU A 103 -6.38 -2.75 15.34
C LEU A 103 -5.69 -2.10 16.55
N VAL A 104 -4.67 -2.78 17.04
CA VAL A 104 -3.62 -2.20 17.87
C VAL A 104 -2.27 -2.57 17.29
N CYS A 105 -1.36 -1.59 17.30
CA CYS A 105 0.02 -1.74 16.85
C CYS A 105 0.94 -1.54 18.07
N LEU A 106 1.80 -2.52 18.31
CA LEU A 106 2.70 -2.54 19.45
C LEU A 106 4.15 -2.59 18.96
N ALA A 107 4.99 -1.74 19.53
CA ALA A 107 6.45 -1.91 19.40
C ALA A 107 6.89 -3.19 20.13
N THR A 108 8.07 -3.70 19.80
CA THR A 108 8.65 -4.89 20.47
C THR A 108 9.01 -4.63 21.93
N SER A 109 9.29 -3.37 22.31
CA SER A 109 9.50 -2.95 23.69
C SER A 109 8.94 -1.55 24.00
N ALA A 110 8.82 -1.21 25.28
CA ALA A 110 8.37 0.11 25.71
C ALA A 110 9.38 1.21 25.30
N GLU A 111 10.68 0.95 25.41
CA GLU A 111 11.75 1.87 25.04
C GLU A 111 11.74 2.15 23.53
N ARG A 112 11.42 1.11 22.73
CA ARG A 112 11.25 1.27 21.29
C ARG A 112 10.01 2.10 20.96
N ALA A 113 8.92 1.90 21.67
CA ALA A 113 7.70 2.71 21.48
C ALA A 113 7.96 4.18 21.74
N GLU A 114 8.69 4.52 22.81
CA GLU A 114 9.10 5.90 23.11
C GLU A 114 9.95 6.52 21.99
N ARG A 115 10.95 5.78 21.48
CA ARG A 115 11.77 6.26 20.34
C ARG A 115 10.93 6.49 19.09
N LEU A 116 10.07 5.55 18.72
CA LEU A 116 9.22 5.69 17.54
C LEU A 116 8.29 6.91 17.65
N LYS A 117 7.70 7.16 18.81
CA LYS A 117 6.83 8.33 19.05
C LYS A 117 7.58 9.65 18.93
N GLN A 118 8.85 9.73 19.34
CA GLN A 118 9.67 10.92 19.20
C GLN A 118 9.92 11.32 17.74
N PHE A 119 9.94 10.35 16.82
CA PHE A 119 10.19 10.58 15.39
C PHE A 119 8.89 10.69 14.55
N GLY A 120 7.77 11.05 15.15
CA GLY A 120 6.51 11.26 14.45
C GLY A 120 5.59 10.05 14.39
N GLY A 121 5.80 9.10 15.29
CA GLY A 121 5.17 7.79 15.30
C GLY A 121 3.74 7.71 15.84
N GLY A 122 2.78 8.40 15.21
CA GLY A 122 1.37 8.04 15.33
C GLY A 122 0.98 6.90 14.37
N ASP A 123 1.93 6.41 13.58
CA ASP A 123 1.72 5.40 12.55
C ASP A 123 2.28 4.06 13.00
N CYS A 124 1.68 2.97 12.52
CA CYS A 124 2.20 1.62 12.71
C CYS A 124 3.32 1.34 11.70
N ALA A 125 4.42 2.09 11.79
CA ALA A 125 5.58 1.96 10.92
C ALA A 125 6.84 1.58 11.70
N ASN A 126 7.68 0.75 11.11
CA ASN A 126 9.03 0.51 11.58
C ASN A 126 9.95 1.62 11.02
N LEU A 127 10.96 1.98 11.76
CA LEU A 127 12.08 2.73 11.19
C LEU A 127 12.78 1.77 10.21
N SER A 128 13.04 2.22 8.99
CA SER A 128 13.61 1.43 7.90
C SER A 128 14.76 0.50 8.37
N ARG A 129 14.76 -0.75 7.91
CA ARG A 129 15.73 -1.81 8.18
C ARG A 129 15.78 -2.40 9.60
N ASP A 130 14.84 -2.04 10.47
CA ASP A 130 14.75 -2.70 11.76
C ASP A 130 14.34 -4.17 11.59
N GLN A 131 15.13 -5.09 12.16
CA GLN A 131 14.79 -6.51 12.21
C GLN A 131 13.57 -6.77 13.11
N ASP A 132 13.34 -5.88 14.08
CA ASP A 132 12.21 -5.95 15.00
C ASP A 132 10.98 -5.30 14.38
N LYS A 133 10.07 -6.09 13.87
CA LYS A 133 8.80 -5.61 13.30
C LYS A 133 7.78 -5.32 14.40
N ASN A 134 7.00 -4.25 14.22
CA ASN A 134 5.89 -3.96 15.12
C ASN A 134 4.81 -5.05 15.02
N GLU A 135 4.21 -5.38 16.15
CA GLU A 135 3.16 -6.39 16.26
C GLU A 135 1.80 -5.75 16.00
N VAL A 136 1.04 -6.28 15.05
CA VAL A 136 -0.32 -5.81 14.77
C VAL A 136 -1.34 -6.88 15.11
N TRP A 137 -2.33 -6.48 15.90
CA TRP A 137 -3.46 -7.30 16.29
C TRP A 137 -4.72 -6.68 15.72
N VAL A 138 -5.58 -7.48 15.13
CA VAL A 138 -6.75 -7.00 14.39
C VAL A 138 -8.01 -7.63 14.97
N GLY A 139 -9.12 -6.90 14.98
CA GLY A 139 -10.39 -7.41 15.47
C GLY A 139 -11.60 -6.73 14.84
N VAL A 140 -12.74 -7.35 15.07
CA VAL A 140 -14.05 -6.82 14.70
C VAL A 140 -14.90 -6.69 15.95
N PHE A 141 -15.57 -5.55 16.08
CA PHE A 141 -16.49 -5.24 17.15
C PHE A 141 -17.88 -4.97 16.60
N GLU A 142 -18.89 -5.25 17.37
CA GLU A 142 -20.25 -4.72 17.20
C GLU A 142 -20.52 -3.67 18.25
N SER A 143 -21.16 -2.58 17.85
CA SER A 143 -21.57 -1.51 18.75
C SER A 143 -22.93 -0.98 18.32
N ALA A 144 -23.89 -1.03 19.24
CA ALA A 144 -25.17 -0.37 19.09
C ALA A 144 -25.10 1.04 19.71
N PRO A 145 -25.93 1.99 19.26
CA PRO A 145 -26.00 3.32 19.87
C PRO A 145 -26.21 3.26 21.39
N GLY A 146 -25.30 3.89 22.15
CA GLY A 146 -25.35 3.92 23.61
C GLY A 146 -24.88 2.66 24.32
N ALA A 147 -24.48 1.60 23.61
CA ALA A 147 -23.93 0.38 24.20
C ALA A 147 -22.40 0.35 24.08
N ALA A 148 -21.76 -0.33 25.03
CA ALA A 148 -20.33 -0.59 24.94
C ALA A 148 -20.03 -1.52 23.75
N PRO A 149 -18.94 -1.28 22.99
CA PRO A 149 -18.53 -2.18 21.91
C PRO A 149 -18.23 -3.60 22.41
N ARG A 150 -18.71 -4.59 21.67
CA ARG A 150 -18.51 -6.01 21.97
C ARG A 150 -17.59 -6.64 20.93
N LEU A 151 -16.54 -7.30 21.37
CA LEU A 151 -15.65 -8.06 20.48
C LEU A 151 -16.43 -9.21 19.82
N VAL A 152 -16.34 -9.31 18.50
CA VAL A 152 -16.93 -10.38 17.68
C VAL A 152 -15.87 -11.42 17.33
N ALA A 153 -14.74 -10.94 16.77
CA ALA A 153 -13.64 -11.81 16.36
C ALA A 153 -12.32 -11.02 16.44
N ARG A 154 -11.22 -11.74 16.63
CA ARG A 154 -9.88 -11.15 16.60
C ARG A 154 -8.85 -12.13 16.06
N THR A 155 -7.68 -11.64 15.68
CA THR A 155 -6.51 -12.49 15.45
C THR A 155 -6.05 -13.12 16.78
N GLU A 156 -5.66 -14.38 16.76
CA GLU A 156 -5.18 -15.10 17.96
C GLU A 156 -3.74 -14.71 18.31
N THR A 157 -2.97 -14.35 17.31
CA THR A 157 -1.57 -13.89 17.39
C THR A 157 -1.40 -12.61 16.56
N PRO A 158 -0.28 -11.88 16.71
CA PRO A 158 0.04 -10.78 15.82
C PRO A 158 0.07 -11.24 14.37
N VAL A 159 -0.29 -10.34 13.45
CA VAL A 159 -0.23 -10.61 12.02
C VAL A 159 1.24 -10.61 11.57
N THR A 160 1.77 -11.79 11.30
CA THR A 160 3.18 -12.00 10.90
C THR A 160 3.32 -12.62 9.51
N ALA A 161 2.19 -12.90 8.83
CA ALA A 161 2.21 -13.49 7.50
C ALA A 161 2.97 -12.60 6.51
N PRO A 162 3.93 -13.14 5.75
CA PRO A 162 4.61 -12.38 4.72
C PRO A 162 3.71 -12.17 3.50
N THR A 163 4.04 -11.15 2.73
CA THR A 163 3.56 -10.98 1.34
C THR A 163 4.47 -11.75 0.40
N ASP A 164 3.87 -12.48 -0.52
CA ASP A 164 4.57 -13.17 -1.60
C ASP A 164 4.68 -12.26 -2.82
N TRP A 165 5.91 -11.89 -3.19
CA TRP A 165 6.24 -11.04 -4.33
C TRP A 165 6.60 -11.84 -5.59
N SER A 166 6.46 -13.17 -5.54
CA SER A 166 6.63 -14.03 -6.72
C SER A 166 5.44 -13.87 -7.67
N ASP A 167 5.66 -14.11 -8.95
CA ASP A 167 4.59 -14.13 -9.97
C ASP A 167 3.66 -12.92 -9.97
N THR A 168 4.19 -11.73 -9.76
CA THR A 168 3.46 -10.45 -9.83
C THR A 168 4.12 -9.52 -10.86
N ASP A 169 3.35 -8.53 -11.33
CA ASP A 169 3.84 -7.41 -12.14
C ASP A 169 4.29 -6.20 -11.31
N ILE A 170 4.18 -6.32 -9.99
CA ILE A 170 4.64 -5.31 -9.05
C ILE A 170 6.11 -5.56 -8.73
N ASP A 171 6.98 -4.58 -8.99
CA ASP A 171 8.38 -4.66 -8.61
C ASP A 171 8.49 -4.93 -7.10
N PRO A 172 9.32 -5.89 -6.68
CA PRO A 172 9.53 -6.16 -5.26
C PRO A 172 10.46 -5.11 -4.63
N PRO A 173 10.45 -4.98 -3.28
CA PRO A 173 11.51 -4.29 -2.56
C PRO A 173 12.91 -4.80 -2.96
N MET A 174 13.91 -3.89 -2.97
CA MET A 174 15.25 -4.16 -3.48
C MET A 174 15.93 -5.33 -2.76
N ASP A 175 15.74 -5.44 -1.45
CA ASP A 175 16.34 -6.54 -0.67
C ASP A 175 15.85 -7.92 -1.16
N LEU A 176 14.62 -8.00 -1.68
CA LEU A 176 14.08 -9.21 -2.31
C LEU A 176 14.59 -9.37 -3.74
N ALA A 177 14.66 -8.27 -4.49
CA ALA A 177 15.15 -8.29 -5.88
C ALA A 177 16.62 -8.71 -5.99
N MET A 178 17.41 -8.51 -4.93
CA MET A 178 18.85 -8.87 -4.87
C MET A 178 19.10 -10.26 -4.28
N GLN A 179 18.07 -11.03 -3.93
CA GLN A 179 18.25 -12.40 -3.44
C GLN A 179 18.67 -13.36 -4.57
N ASP A 180 19.25 -14.50 -4.18
CA ASP A 180 19.63 -15.54 -5.12
C ASP A 180 18.45 -16.03 -5.96
N ALA A 181 18.70 -16.33 -7.22
CA ALA A 181 17.68 -16.83 -8.14
C ALA A 181 17.03 -18.11 -7.59
N GLY A 182 15.69 -18.08 -7.44
CA GLY A 182 14.91 -19.18 -6.89
C GLY A 182 14.67 -19.13 -5.38
N ALA A 183 15.20 -18.13 -4.67
CA ALA A 183 14.79 -17.88 -3.28
C ALA A 183 13.32 -17.41 -3.21
N PRO A 184 12.58 -17.79 -2.14
CA PRO A 184 11.23 -17.30 -1.96
C PRO A 184 11.19 -15.78 -1.77
N MET A 185 10.46 -15.07 -2.60
CA MET A 185 10.33 -13.61 -2.52
C MET A 185 9.29 -13.21 -1.47
N LEU A 186 9.56 -13.53 -0.21
CA LEU A 186 8.65 -13.31 0.91
C LEU A 186 9.16 -12.18 1.81
N SER A 187 8.30 -11.20 2.12
CA SER A 187 8.63 -10.12 3.05
C SER A 187 7.48 -9.80 3.98
N THR A 188 7.78 -9.67 5.27
CA THR A 188 6.82 -9.19 6.27
C THR A 188 6.65 -7.67 6.18
N PRO A 189 5.45 -7.13 6.42
CA PRO A 189 5.22 -5.69 6.38
C PRO A 189 6.15 -4.86 7.27
N GLU A 190 6.58 -3.73 6.76
CA GLU A 190 7.31 -2.72 7.53
C GLU A 190 6.38 -1.69 8.16
N SER A 191 5.20 -1.51 7.57
CA SER A 191 4.21 -0.57 8.05
C SER A 191 2.79 -1.06 7.76
N TRP A 192 1.83 -0.55 8.52
CA TRP A 192 0.41 -0.73 8.27
C TRP A 192 -0.20 0.65 8.06
N LYS A 193 -0.72 0.89 6.87
CA LYS A 193 -1.05 2.23 6.38
C LYS A 193 -2.51 2.62 6.61
N ARG A 194 -3.44 1.72 6.28
CA ARG A 194 -4.87 2.01 6.36
C ARG A 194 -5.75 0.77 6.29
N PHE A 195 -6.94 0.85 6.84
CA PHE A 195 -8.01 -0.09 6.50
C PHE A 195 -8.46 0.11 5.05
N ASP A 196 -8.70 -1.00 4.38
CA ASP A 196 -9.31 -1.07 3.05
C ASP A 196 -10.67 -1.75 3.19
N LEU A 197 -11.72 -0.93 3.18
CA LEU A 197 -13.09 -1.36 3.46
C LEU A 197 -13.94 -1.45 2.18
N ALA A 198 -13.30 -1.73 1.04
CA ALA A 198 -14.02 -2.06 -0.18
C ALA A 198 -14.89 -3.32 0.01
N PRO A 199 -15.93 -3.53 -0.82
CA PRO A 199 -16.88 -4.62 -0.64
C PRO A 199 -16.31 -5.97 -1.12
N TYR A 200 -15.35 -6.51 -0.39
CA TYR A 200 -14.73 -7.81 -0.67
C TYR A 200 -15.67 -8.97 -0.33
N ARG A 201 -16.69 -9.19 -1.14
CA ARG A 201 -17.63 -10.30 -0.97
C ARG A 201 -16.96 -11.60 -1.45
N ILE A 202 -16.39 -12.35 -0.52
CA ILE A 202 -15.62 -13.57 -0.80
C ILE A 202 -16.50 -14.81 -0.97
N SER A 203 -17.74 -14.80 -0.48
CA SER A 203 -18.76 -15.82 -0.75
C SER A 203 -20.15 -15.19 -0.73
N PRO A 204 -21.24 -15.93 -1.04
CA PRO A 204 -22.60 -15.42 -0.88
C PRO A 204 -22.90 -14.88 0.52
N ASP A 205 -22.29 -15.47 1.55
CA ASP A 205 -22.60 -15.23 2.95
C ASP A 205 -21.45 -14.59 3.74
N ALA A 206 -20.29 -14.38 3.09
CA ALA A 206 -19.11 -13.83 3.75
C ALA A 206 -18.49 -12.66 2.98
N THR A 207 -18.23 -11.60 3.75
CA THR A 207 -17.47 -10.43 3.30
C THR A 207 -16.19 -10.33 4.11
N ALA A 208 -15.07 -10.09 3.44
CA ALA A 208 -13.79 -9.78 4.05
C ALA A 208 -13.61 -8.26 4.17
N PHE A 209 -12.72 -7.82 5.02
CA PHE A 209 -12.17 -6.47 5.02
C PHE A 209 -10.67 -6.50 4.80
N GLY A 210 -10.13 -5.38 4.35
CA GLY A 210 -8.71 -5.25 4.04
C GLY A 210 -7.95 -4.39 5.03
N LEU A 211 -6.65 -4.66 5.11
CA LEU A 211 -5.65 -3.81 5.73
C LEU A 211 -4.49 -3.64 4.74
N ARG A 212 -4.09 -2.41 4.45
CA ARG A 212 -2.96 -2.11 3.57
C ARG A 212 -1.68 -2.10 4.36
N ALA A 213 -0.77 -2.96 3.93
CA ALA A 213 0.60 -3.02 4.42
C ALA A 213 1.53 -2.24 3.48
N GLY A 214 2.69 -1.81 3.98
CA GLY A 214 3.64 -1.03 3.20
C GLY A 214 5.09 -1.35 3.51
N TRP A 215 5.93 -1.09 2.52
CA TRP A 215 7.39 -1.07 2.58
C TRP A 215 7.86 0.24 1.99
N SER A 216 9.02 0.74 2.43
CA SER A 216 9.60 1.94 1.86
C SER A 216 11.12 1.84 1.83
N GLU A 217 11.72 2.35 0.75
CA GLU A 217 13.15 2.36 0.52
C GLU A 217 13.62 3.76 0.19
N GLY A 218 14.80 4.11 0.70
CA GLY A 218 15.49 5.34 0.37
C GLY A 218 16.71 5.06 -0.48
N TYR A 219 16.87 5.82 -1.57
CA TYR A 219 18.04 5.79 -2.42
C TYR A 219 18.79 7.12 -2.39
N ALA A 220 20.00 7.16 -2.90
CA ALA A 220 20.72 8.41 -3.07
C ALA A 220 20.00 9.31 -4.11
N GLY A 221 19.12 10.19 -3.63
CA GLY A 221 18.32 11.12 -4.45
C GLY A 221 17.00 10.57 -4.94
N GLY A 222 16.44 9.58 -4.26
CA GLY A 222 15.13 9.03 -4.59
C GLY A 222 14.61 8.07 -3.54
N GLY A 223 13.56 7.33 -3.87
CA GLY A 223 12.97 6.32 -3.00
C GLY A 223 11.94 5.46 -3.71
N ALA A 224 11.45 4.47 -3.00
CA ALA A 224 10.33 3.64 -3.45
C ALA A 224 9.37 3.36 -2.30
N ASP A 225 8.10 3.31 -2.63
CA ASP A 225 7.01 2.88 -1.75
C ASP A 225 6.27 1.73 -2.38
N PHE A 226 5.97 0.72 -1.56
CA PHE A 226 5.26 -0.48 -1.98
C PHE A 226 4.06 -0.70 -1.08
N GLU A 227 2.98 -1.24 -1.64
CA GLU A 227 1.80 -1.64 -0.87
C GLU A 227 1.35 -3.06 -1.21
N ALA A 228 0.86 -3.76 -0.18
CA ALA A 228 0.14 -5.02 -0.30
C ALA A 228 -1.23 -4.94 0.37
N LEU A 229 -2.14 -5.81 -0.05
CA LEU A 229 -3.46 -5.96 0.53
C LEU A 229 -3.54 -7.26 1.33
N TYR A 230 -3.93 -7.15 2.58
CA TYR A 230 -4.24 -8.25 3.49
C TYR A 230 -5.74 -8.30 3.69
N LEU A 231 -6.40 -9.42 3.30
CA LEU A 231 -7.83 -9.61 3.54
C LEU A 231 -8.07 -10.55 4.70
N PHE A 232 -8.96 -10.13 5.59
CA PHE A 232 -9.38 -10.90 6.76
C PHE A 232 -10.85 -11.26 6.66
N ARG A 233 -11.18 -12.49 7.07
CA ARG A 233 -12.55 -12.96 7.24
C ARG A 233 -12.81 -13.34 8.68
N ILE A 234 -14.07 -13.26 9.09
CA ILE A 234 -14.53 -13.78 10.39
C ILE A 234 -14.80 -15.28 10.26
N GLU A 235 -14.23 -16.05 11.17
CA GLU A 235 -14.49 -17.49 11.33
C GLU A 235 -14.75 -17.79 12.81
N GLY A 236 -16.01 -17.86 13.18
CA GLY A 236 -16.39 -17.93 14.60
C GLY A 236 -15.90 -16.71 15.39
N ALA A 237 -15.08 -16.91 16.40
CA ALA A 237 -14.46 -15.85 17.20
C ALA A 237 -13.06 -15.43 16.69
N ALA A 238 -12.55 -16.08 15.65
CA ALA A 238 -11.26 -15.81 15.07
C ALA A 238 -11.37 -14.91 13.81
N LEU A 239 -10.31 -14.13 13.57
CA LEU A 239 -10.05 -13.51 12.27
C LEU A 239 -8.98 -14.30 11.54
N GLU A 240 -9.31 -14.76 10.35
CA GLU A 240 -8.38 -15.49 9.49
C GLU A 240 -7.90 -14.59 8.35
N LEU A 241 -6.59 -14.56 8.16
CA LEU A 241 -5.98 -13.96 6.98
C LEU A 241 -6.19 -14.90 5.79
N VAL A 242 -6.87 -14.42 4.76
CA VAL A 242 -7.22 -15.25 3.59
C VAL A 242 -6.52 -14.82 2.29
N PHE A 243 -5.86 -13.65 2.30
CA PHE A 243 -5.17 -13.12 1.12
C PHE A 243 -4.09 -12.12 1.55
N ALA A 244 -2.89 -12.18 0.98
CA ALA A 244 -1.80 -11.24 1.23
C ALA A 244 -0.95 -11.11 -0.03
N GLN A 245 -1.25 -10.11 -0.88
CA GLN A 245 -0.61 -9.97 -2.20
C GLN A 245 -0.21 -8.52 -2.47
N PRO A 246 0.89 -8.30 -3.25
CA PRO A 246 1.32 -6.99 -3.71
C PRO A 246 0.24 -6.30 -4.53
N MET A 247 0.10 -4.98 -4.32
CA MET A 247 -0.93 -4.20 -5.00
C MET A 247 -0.38 -3.03 -5.79
N SER A 248 0.70 -2.41 -5.33
CA SER A 248 1.31 -1.28 -6.05
C SER A 248 2.73 -1.02 -5.60
N PHE A 249 3.47 -0.35 -6.47
CA PHE A 249 4.70 0.35 -6.14
C PHE A 249 4.75 1.71 -6.83
N VAL A 250 5.51 2.62 -6.26
CA VAL A 250 5.95 3.88 -6.87
C VAL A 250 7.43 4.02 -6.56
N LYS A 251 8.24 4.25 -7.59
CA LYS A 251 9.69 4.38 -7.47
C LYS A 251 10.14 5.64 -8.20
N SER A 252 10.99 6.44 -7.55
CA SER A 252 11.68 7.57 -8.14
C SER A 252 13.18 7.42 -7.89
N ILE A 253 13.95 7.30 -8.95
CA ILE A 253 15.40 7.12 -8.90
C ILE A 253 16.07 8.32 -9.53
N ALA A 254 17.04 8.90 -8.83
CA ALA A 254 17.82 9.98 -9.38
C ALA A 254 18.69 9.49 -10.55
N GLY A 255 18.46 10.07 -11.71
CA GLY A 255 19.23 9.86 -12.94
C GLY A 255 20.45 10.77 -13.04
N ASP A 256 20.83 11.14 -14.27
CA ASP A 256 21.98 11.99 -14.57
C ASP A 256 21.74 13.47 -14.18
N TRP A 257 22.86 14.18 -13.98
CA TRP A 257 22.83 15.62 -13.80
C TRP A 257 22.67 16.34 -15.13
N ASN A 258 21.76 17.28 -15.19
CA ASN A 258 21.64 18.18 -16.31
C ASN A 258 22.75 19.25 -16.28
N PRO A 259 23.11 19.83 -17.45
CA PRO A 259 24.13 20.93 -17.49
C PRO A 259 23.79 22.15 -16.67
N ASP A 260 22.52 22.34 -16.31
CA ASP A 260 22.00 23.45 -15.52
C ASP A 260 22.05 23.21 -14.00
N GLY A 261 22.58 22.03 -13.56
CA GLY A 261 22.68 21.65 -12.17
C GLY A 261 21.40 21.04 -11.58
N THR A 262 20.36 20.78 -12.39
CA THR A 262 19.21 19.97 -12.00
C THR A 262 19.50 18.50 -12.22
N ARG A 263 18.77 17.63 -11.53
CA ARG A 263 18.91 16.18 -11.67
C ARG A 263 17.67 15.57 -12.33
N GLN A 264 17.88 14.66 -13.25
CA GLN A 264 16.80 13.84 -13.82
C GLN A 264 16.30 12.86 -12.77
N HIS A 265 15.03 12.50 -12.83
CA HIS A 265 14.47 11.40 -12.04
C HIS A 265 13.76 10.43 -13.00
N ASP A 266 14.10 9.16 -12.87
CA ASP A 266 13.39 8.07 -13.52
C ASP A 266 12.27 7.64 -12.58
N GLU A 267 11.03 7.84 -13.03
CA GLU A 267 9.84 7.46 -12.29
C GLU A 267 9.23 6.20 -12.92
N SER A 268 8.91 5.24 -12.09
CA SER A 268 8.19 4.03 -12.47
C SER A 268 7.15 3.67 -11.42
N ASP A 269 5.99 3.21 -11.89
CA ASP A 269 4.90 2.77 -11.03
C ASP A 269 4.11 1.64 -11.68
N ALA A 270 3.50 0.80 -10.85
CA ALA A 270 2.44 -0.11 -11.27
C ALA A 270 1.43 -0.30 -10.13
N SER A 271 0.21 -0.63 -10.50
CA SER A 271 -0.83 -0.93 -9.52
C SER A 271 -1.80 -1.98 -10.03
N ASN A 272 -2.33 -2.77 -9.11
CA ASN A 272 -3.30 -3.83 -9.35
C ASN A 272 -4.68 -3.48 -8.79
N ALA A 273 -5.72 -3.79 -9.55
CA ALA A 273 -7.09 -3.83 -9.07
C ALA A 273 -7.47 -5.25 -8.70
N LEU A 274 -8.13 -5.44 -7.54
CA LEU A 274 -8.70 -6.72 -7.14
C LEU A 274 -10.13 -6.81 -7.68
N VAL A 275 -10.41 -7.91 -8.39
CA VAL A 275 -11.72 -8.19 -8.98
C VAL A 275 -12.23 -9.53 -8.44
N MET A 276 -13.44 -9.51 -7.88
CA MET A 276 -14.15 -10.74 -7.50
C MET A 276 -14.77 -11.36 -8.76
N LEU A 277 -14.39 -12.58 -9.10
CA LEU A 277 -14.93 -13.28 -10.27
C LEU A 277 -16.24 -13.99 -9.90
N PRO A 278 -17.15 -14.24 -10.88
CA PRO A 278 -18.38 -15.02 -10.64
C PRO A 278 -18.09 -16.51 -10.38
N GLY A 279 -16.95 -17.02 -10.86
CA GLY A 279 -16.49 -18.38 -10.60
C GLY A 279 -16.20 -18.62 -9.13
N LYS A 280 -16.37 -19.88 -8.69
CA LYS A 280 -16.15 -20.26 -7.30
C LYS A 280 -15.28 -21.52 -7.21
N THR A 281 -14.39 -21.52 -6.25
CA THR A 281 -13.61 -22.68 -5.84
C THR A 281 -13.84 -22.91 -4.34
N GLY A 282 -14.17 -24.12 -3.91
CA GLY A 282 -14.44 -24.45 -2.51
C GLY A 282 -15.57 -23.62 -1.86
N GLY A 283 -16.52 -23.11 -2.64
CA GLY A 283 -17.62 -22.26 -2.16
C GLY A 283 -17.31 -20.76 -2.12
N TYR A 284 -16.06 -20.36 -2.33
CA TYR A 284 -15.61 -18.98 -2.35
C TYR A 284 -15.45 -18.46 -3.78
N PHE A 285 -15.75 -17.20 -4.02
CA PHE A 285 -15.52 -16.53 -5.30
C PHE A 285 -14.02 -16.46 -5.59
N ASP A 286 -13.63 -16.78 -6.82
CA ASP A 286 -12.24 -16.62 -7.23
C ASP A 286 -11.86 -15.12 -7.26
N ILE A 287 -10.63 -14.80 -6.85
CA ILE A 287 -10.09 -13.44 -6.86
C ILE A 287 -9.16 -13.31 -8.05
N GLN A 288 -9.24 -12.19 -8.76
CA GLN A 288 -8.28 -11.87 -9.81
C GLN A 288 -7.64 -10.51 -9.53
N LEU A 289 -6.32 -10.47 -9.50
CA LEU A 289 -5.56 -9.23 -9.63
C LEU A 289 -5.39 -8.90 -11.10
N ARG A 290 -5.56 -7.63 -11.44
CA ARG A 290 -5.40 -7.09 -12.79
C ARG A 290 -4.57 -5.83 -12.74
N GLN A 291 -3.51 -5.78 -13.52
CA GLN A 291 -2.70 -4.58 -13.71
C GLN A 291 -3.56 -3.44 -14.27
N GLN A 292 -3.50 -2.29 -13.62
CA GLN A 292 -4.14 -1.08 -14.13
C GLN A 292 -3.29 -0.50 -15.28
N GLY A 293 -3.92 -0.28 -16.43
CA GLY A 293 -3.22 0.21 -17.62
C GLY A 293 -2.37 -0.84 -18.36
N GLY A 294 -2.29 -2.09 -17.87
CA GLY A 294 -1.49 -3.17 -18.45
C GLY A 294 -2.31 -4.39 -18.84
N LYS A 295 -1.61 -5.50 -19.14
CA LYS A 295 -2.22 -6.77 -19.58
C LYS A 295 -2.09 -7.90 -18.55
N TRP A 296 -1.25 -7.72 -17.55
CA TRP A 296 -1.01 -8.75 -16.56
C TRP A 296 -2.26 -9.01 -15.72
N LYS A 297 -2.49 -10.26 -15.41
CA LYS A 297 -3.55 -10.72 -14.52
C LYS A 297 -3.17 -12.06 -13.91
N ARG A 298 -3.53 -12.26 -12.65
CA ARG A 298 -3.40 -13.53 -11.94
C ARG A 298 -4.69 -13.85 -11.20
N THR A 299 -5.13 -15.10 -11.29
CA THR A 299 -6.35 -15.57 -10.61
C THR A 299 -5.95 -16.44 -9.43
N PHE A 300 -6.49 -16.13 -8.28
CA PHE A 300 -6.32 -16.84 -7.03
C PHE A 300 -7.59 -17.63 -6.71
N LYS A 301 -7.41 -18.88 -6.33
CA LYS A 301 -8.50 -19.79 -5.99
C LYS A 301 -8.46 -20.15 -4.51
N TRP A 302 -9.61 -20.45 -3.97
CA TRP A 302 -9.68 -20.86 -2.56
C TRP A 302 -9.08 -22.25 -2.37
N SER A 303 -8.12 -22.35 -1.45
CA SER A 303 -7.55 -23.61 -0.97
C SER A 303 -8.20 -23.99 0.36
N THR A 304 -8.92 -25.10 0.39
CA THR A 304 -9.54 -25.62 1.61
C THR A 304 -8.49 -26.10 2.60
N GLN A 305 -7.34 -26.56 2.11
CA GLN A 305 -6.23 -27.00 2.94
C GLN A 305 -5.54 -25.82 3.65
N LYS A 306 -5.26 -24.75 2.91
CA LYS A 306 -4.61 -23.54 3.48
C LYS A 306 -5.60 -22.58 4.12
N ARG A 307 -6.90 -22.77 3.88
CA ARG A 307 -7.98 -21.85 4.26
C ARG A 307 -7.73 -20.39 3.77
N ALA A 308 -7.10 -20.27 2.63
CA ALA A 308 -6.70 -19.00 2.02
C ALA A 308 -6.70 -19.11 0.49
N TYR A 309 -6.57 -17.99 -0.18
CA TYR A 309 -6.42 -17.92 -1.64
C TYR A 309 -4.97 -18.18 -2.07
N GLU A 310 -4.81 -19.02 -3.11
CA GLU A 310 -3.53 -19.36 -3.72
C GLU A 310 -3.58 -19.37 -5.25
#